data_cc302cd2622246bcf7d6e351fc997a08
#
_entry.id   cc302cd2622246bcf7d6e351fc997a08
#
_cell.length_a   1.000
_cell.length_b   1.000
_cell.length_c   1.000
_cell.angle_alpha   90.00
_cell.angle_beta   90.00
_cell.angle_gamma   90.00
#
_symmetry.space_group_name_H-M   'P 1'
#
loop_
_entity.id
_entity.type
_entity.pdbx_description
1 polymer ?
#
loop_
_entity_poly.entity_id
_entity_poly.type
_entity_poly.pdbx_seq_one_letter_code
_entity_poly.pdbx_strand_id
1 'polypeptide(L)'
;IGGLATAIALSQRGVDVRVCERRVAFPEEGAGIQIGPNGARVLAELGVEEFVRDKVARPDALIVHDGATGRELARFPLGDWIEQRHGAPYWTLHRRDLHHALRRRAEGDPRIVLSPGNEIVGFANDPEGVTAEGMNGEEHRASLLVAADGLWSRLRTQISGSAASLHPVGKTAFRSVAGANALPRELASNAVHIWLTAGAHAVHYP
;
A
#
# COMPACT_ATOMS: atom_id res chain seq x y z
N ILE A 1 -2.39 -3.33 4.02
CA ILE A 1 -3.01 -2.41 3.05
C ILE A 1 -4.01 -3.18 2.20
N GLY A 2 -3.58 -4.19 1.40
CA GLY A 2 -4.48 -4.92 0.50
C GLY A 2 -5.68 -5.54 1.21
N GLY A 3 -5.46 -6.29 2.30
CA GLY A 3 -6.55 -6.92 3.06
C GLY A 3 -7.57 -5.92 3.61
N LEU A 4 -7.11 -4.78 4.17
CA LEU A 4 -8.00 -3.73 4.66
C LEU A 4 -8.81 -3.08 3.51
N ALA A 5 -8.16 -2.77 2.40
CA ALA A 5 -8.84 -2.21 1.23
C ALA A 5 -9.90 -3.17 0.67
N THR A 6 -9.58 -4.47 0.59
CA THR A 6 -10.53 -5.51 0.17
C THR A 6 -11.70 -5.62 1.16
N ALA A 7 -11.43 -5.59 2.47
CA ALA A 7 -12.47 -5.66 3.48
C ALA A 7 -13.47 -4.50 3.36
N ILE A 8 -12.96 -3.27 3.21
CA ILE A 8 -13.80 -2.08 3.01
C ILE A 8 -14.63 -2.21 1.72
N ALA A 9 -14.01 -2.63 0.62
CA ALA A 9 -14.71 -2.80 -0.66
C ALA A 9 -15.84 -3.85 -0.60
N LEU A 10 -15.64 -4.93 0.15
CA LEU A 10 -16.65 -5.98 0.35
C LEU A 10 -17.76 -5.51 1.29
N SER A 11 -17.41 -4.84 2.39
CA SER A 11 -18.41 -4.32 3.34
C SER A 11 -19.35 -3.30 2.69
N GLN A 12 -18.84 -2.43 1.80
CA GLN A 12 -19.65 -1.50 1.00
C GLN A 12 -20.67 -2.20 0.08
N ARG A 13 -20.47 -3.49 -0.18
CA ARG A 13 -21.39 -4.35 -0.94
C ARG A 13 -22.27 -5.24 -0.05
N GLY A 14 -22.28 -4.96 1.25
CA GLY A 14 -23.12 -5.66 2.21
C GLY A 14 -22.56 -6.99 2.70
N VAL A 15 -21.28 -7.29 2.43
CA VAL A 15 -20.62 -8.52 2.89
C VAL A 15 -20.00 -8.31 4.26
N ASP A 16 -20.25 -9.22 5.20
CA ASP A 16 -19.58 -9.24 6.49
C ASP A 16 -18.17 -9.83 6.34
N VAL A 17 -17.16 -9.17 6.86
CA VAL A 17 -15.76 -9.50 6.63
C VAL A 17 -14.99 -9.65 7.93
N ARG A 18 -14.21 -10.72 8.04
CA ARG A 18 -13.17 -10.87 9.07
C ARG A 18 -11.80 -10.68 8.43
N VAL A 19 -10.98 -9.80 8.99
CA VAL A 19 -9.59 -9.57 8.59
C VAL A 19 -8.68 -10.20 9.64
N CYS A 20 -8.03 -11.29 9.28
CA CYS A 20 -7.03 -11.94 10.13
C CYS A 20 -5.65 -11.34 9.85
N GLU A 21 -4.95 -10.89 10.88
CA GLU A 21 -3.60 -10.34 10.80
C GLU A 21 -2.69 -11.08 11.78
N ARG A 22 -1.56 -11.60 11.29
CA ARG A 22 -0.62 -12.38 12.11
C ARG A 22 0.04 -11.59 13.25
N ARG A 23 0.20 -10.28 13.08
CA ARG A 23 0.79 -9.42 14.10
C ARG A 23 -0.24 -9.05 15.15
N VAL A 24 0.18 -9.04 16.40
CA VAL A 24 -0.69 -8.64 17.54
C VAL A 24 -0.96 -7.14 17.55
N ALA A 25 -0.08 -6.35 16.86
CA ALA A 25 -0.25 -4.91 16.66
C ALA A 25 0.14 -4.53 15.23
N PHE A 26 -0.49 -3.52 14.71
CA PHE A 26 -0.13 -2.98 13.40
C PHE A 26 1.16 -2.18 13.51
N PRO A 27 2.19 -2.47 12.67
CA PRO A 27 3.46 -1.77 12.74
C PRO A 27 3.29 -0.31 12.33
N GLU A 28 3.96 0.56 13.09
CA GLU A 28 4.04 1.99 12.79
C GLU A 28 5.15 2.33 11.79
N GLU A 29 5.91 1.35 11.36
CA GLU A 29 7.05 1.49 10.45
C GLU A 29 6.60 1.62 9.00
N GLY A 30 7.32 2.43 8.25
CA GLY A 30 7.09 2.59 6.82
C GLY A 30 8.01 3.66 6.24
N ALA A 31 8.09 3.68 4.91
CA ALA A 31 8.71 4.74 4.14
C ALA A 31 7.64 5.50 3.37
N GLY A 32 8.05 6.52 2.64
CA GLY A 32 7.17 7.20 1.71
C GLY A 32 6.62 6.25 0.65
N ILE A 33 5.44 6.56 0.16
CA ILE A 33 4.76 5.88 -0.94
C ILE A 33 4.16 6.92 -1.88
N GLN A 34 4.17 6.61 -3.15
CA GLN A 34 3.55 7.41 -4.20
C GLN A 34 2.24 6.73 -4.62
N ILE A 35 1.18 7.51 -4.72
CA ILE A 35 -0.16 7.07 -5.12
C ILE A 35 -0.55 7.85 -6.38
N GLY A 36 -0.57 7.16 -7.50
CA GLY A 36 -1.04 7.76 -8.75
C GLY A 36 -2.57 7.94 -8.77
N PRO A 37 -3.12 8.62 -9.79
CA PRO A 37 -4.56 8.90 -9.90
C PRO A 37 -5.45 7.66 -9.80
N ASN A 38 -4.99 6.52 -10.33
CA ASN A 38 -5.70 5.25 -10.21
C ASN A 38 -5.87 4.81 -8.75
N GLY A 39 -4.80 4.92 -7.95
CA GLY A 39 -4.84 4.59 -6.53
C GLY A 39 -5.63 5.60 -5.72
N ALA A 40 -5.46 6.91 -5.99
CA ALA A 40 -6.21 7.97 -5.33
C ALA A 40 -7.72 7.82 -5.53
N ARG A 41 -8.17 7.46 -6.73
CA ARG A 41 -9.57 7.17 -7.03
C ARG A 41 -10.11 6.01 -6.21
N VAL A 42 -9.35 4.91 -6.12
CA VAL A 42 -9.74 3.77 -5.28
C VAL A 42 -9.86 4.17 -3.81
N LEU A 43 -8.93 4.97 -3.30
CA LEU A 43 -9.00 5.45 -1.91
C LEU A 43 -10.20 6.35 -1.66
N ALA A 44 -10.58 7.18 -2.63
CA ALA A 44 -11.80 8.00 -2.56
C ALA A 44 -13.05 7.12 -2.56
N GLU A 45 -13.15 6.13 -3.45
CA GLU A 45 -14.27 5.18 -3.51
C GLU A 45 -14.41 4.37 -2.21
N LEU A 46 -13.30 4.03 -1.57
CA LEU A 46 -13.30 3.34 -0.27
C LEU A 46 -13.66 4.27 0.90
N GLY A 47 -13.80 5.59 0.68
CA GLY A 47 -14.02 6.59 1.73
C GLY A 47 -12.81 6.78 2.65
N VAL A 48 -11.59 6.60 2.11
CA VAL A 48 -10.33 6.73 2.87
C VAL A 48 -9.69 8.10 2.69
N GLU A 49 -10.05 8.82 1.64
CA GLU A 49 -9.47 10.13 1.30
C GLU A 49 -9.52 11.12 2.46
N GLU A 50 -10.64 11.21 3.16
CA GLU A 50 -10.81 12.13 4.28
C GLU A 50 -9.81 11.91 5.44
N PHE A 51 -9.37 10.64 5.63
CA PHE A 51 -8.42 10.27 6.68
C PHE A 51 -6.96 10.53 6.31
N VAL A 52 -6.66 10.81 5.05
CA VAL A 52 -5.28 11.09 4.58
C VAL A 52 -5.09 12.52 4.10
N ARG A 53 -6.14 13.31 3.97
CA ARG A 53 -6.13 14.63 3.33
C ARG A 53 -5.07 15.58 3.89
N ASP A 54 -4.85 15.59 5.19
CA ASP A 54 -3.85 16.39 5.90
C ASP A 54 -2.47 15.73 6.00
N LYS A 55 -2.31 14.54 5.43
CA LYS A 55 -1.08 13.73 5.45
C LYS A 55 -0.46 13.55 4.07
N VAL A 56 -1.15 13.96 3.01
CA VAL A 56 -0.64 13.86 1.65
C VAL A 56 0.07 15.12 1.22
N ALA A 57 1.17 14.97 0.48
CA ALA A 57 1.67 16.03 -0.36
C ALA A 57 1.18 15.82 -1.80
N ARG A 58 1.02 16.93 -2.53
CA ARG A 58 0.60 16.97 -3.95
C ARG A 58 1.74 17.56 -4.77
N PRO A 59 2.68 16.73 -5.27
CA PRO A 59 3.79 17.22 -6.06
C PRO A 59 3.32 17.89 -7.35
N ASP A 60 3.98 18.97 -7.73
CA ASP A 60 3.66 19.74 -8.95
C ASP A 60 4.24 19.09 -10.20
N ALA A 61 5.34 18.34 -10.05
CA ALA A 61 6.03 17.70 -11.17
C ALA A 61 6.74 16.40 -10.75
N LEU A 62 7.00 15.54 -11.74
CA LEU A 62 8.00 14.50 -11.66
C LEU A 62 9.16 14.90 -12.57
N ILE A 63 10.38 14.94 -12.00
CA ILE A 63 11.58 15.42 -12.68
C ILE A 63 12.62 14.30 -12.69
N VAL A 64 13.14 14.02 -13.86
CA VAL A 64 14.19 13.03 -14.07
C VAL A 64 15.52 13.74 -14.31
N HIS A 65 16.54 13.35 -13.57
CA HIS A 65 17.88 13.90 -13.64
C HIS A 65 18.92 12.86 -14.06
N ASP A 66 19.93 13.31 -14.75
CA ASP A 66 21.21 12.61 -14.84
C ASP A 66 21.87 12.68 -13.45
N GLY A 67 22.05 11.54 -12.79
CA GLY A 67 22.57 11.48 -11.44
C GLY A 67 24.07 11.79 -11.33
N ALA A 68 24.83 11.79 -12.44
CA ALA A 68 26.24 12.14 -12.45
C ALA A 68 26.46 13.66 -12.63
N THR A 69 25.63 14.31 -13.42
CA THR A 69 25.79 15.74 -13.79
C THR A 69 24.77 16.66 -13.10
N GLY A 70 23.69 16.12 -12.56
CA GLY A 70 22.57 16.89 -12.04
C GLY A 70 21.65 17.49 -13.11
N ARG A 71 21.95 17.29 -14.39
CA ARG A 71 21.18 17.86 -15.49
C ARG A 71 19.77 17.27 -15.54
N GLU A 72 18.76 18.13 -15.69
CA GLU A 72 17.39 17.70 -15.95
C GLU A 72 17.29 17.03 -17.33
N LEU A 73 16.80 15.79 -17.36
CA LEU A 73 16.59 15.00 -18.57
C LEU A 73 15.14 15.07 -19.05
N ALA A 74 14.20 15.10 -18.13
CA ALA A 74 12.77 15.16 -18.45
C ALA A 74 11.99 15.76 -17.27
N ARG A 75 10.85 16.36 -17.58
CA ARG A 75 9.87 16.88 -16.62
C ARG A 75 8.46 16.54 -17.06
N PHE A 76 7.70 15.99 -16.15
CA PHE A 76 6.30 15.64 -16.34
C PHE A 76 5.45 16.46 -15.36
N PRO A 77 4.46 17.20 -15.82
CA PRO A 77 3.56 17.94 -14.93
C PRO A 77 2.72 16.94 -14.11
N LEU A 78 2.56 17.26 -12.84
CA LEU A 78 1.63 16.62 -11.91
C LEU A 78 0.61 17.66 -11.42
N GLY A 79 0.37 17.75 -10.12
CA GLY A 79 -0.52 18.75 -9.54
C GLY A 79 -1.90 18.78 -10.20
N ASP A 80 -2.35 19.96 -10.55
CA ASP A 80 -3.67 20.15 -11.18
C ASP A 80 -3.76 19.55 -12.59
N TRP A 81 -2.64 19.50 -13.32
CA TRP A 81 -2.64 18.92 -14.67
C TRP A 81 -3.00 17.44 -14.67
N ILE A 82 -2.41 16.65 -13.76
CA ILE A 82 -2.66 15.21 -13.69
C ILE A 82 -4.09 14.94 -13.20
N GLU A 83 -4.58 15.77 -12.28
CA GLU A 83 -5.94 15.67 -11.75
C GLU A 83 -6.98 16.00 -12.82
N GLN A 84 -6.81 17.08 -13.58
CA GLN A 84 -7.69 17.42 -14.70
C GLN A 84 -7.71 16.34 -15.79
N ARG A 85 -6.54 15.73 -16.07
CA ARG A 85 -6.43 14.71 -17.10
C ARG A 85 -7.01 13.36 -16.71
N HIS A 86 -6.91 12.98 -15.44
CA HIS A 86 -7.25 11.63 -14.96
C HIS A 86 -8.39 11.60 -13.94
N GLY A 87 -8.94 12.75 -13.56
CA GLY A 87 -10.05 12.86 -12.62
C GLY A 87 -9.69 12.52 -11.18
N ALA A 88 -8.39 12.46 -10.84
CA ALA A 88 -7.92 12.22 -9.49
C ALA A 88 -6.47 12.70 -9.32
N PRO A 89 -6.05 13.11 -8.11
CA PRO A 89 -4.74 13.64 -7.85
C PRO A 89 -3.64 12.58 -7.83
N TYR A 90 -2.40 13.07 -7.91
CA TYR A 90 -1.21 12.30 -7.57
C TYR A 90 -0.75 12.70 -6.17
N TRP A 91 -0.54 11.72 -5.28
CA TRP A 91 -0.15 11.94 -3.90
C TRP A 91 1.18 11.28 -3.55
N THR A 92 1.89 11.91 -2.62
CA THR A 92 2.93 11.26 -1.83
C THR A 92 2.54 11.33 -0.36
N LEU A 93 2.80 10.27 0.38
CA LEU A 93 2.50 10.22 1.81
C LEU A 93 3.33 9.13 2.49
N HIS A 94 3.35 9.14 3.80
CA HIS A 94 3.96 8.06 4.55
C HIS A 94 3.08 6.80 4.52
N ARG A 95 3.66 5.63 4.23
CA ARG A 95 2.93 4.35 4.14
C ARG A 95 2.17 4.00 5.43
N ARG A 96 2.71 4.42 6.59
CA ARG A 96 2.05 4.28 7.88
C ARG A 96 0.71 5.03 7.91
N ASP A 97 0.68 6.25 7.40
CA ASP A 97 -0.52 7.08 7.43
C ASP A 97 -1.61 6.51 6.52
N LEU A 98 -1.25 5.98 5.35
CA LEU A 98 -2.18 5.22 4.50
C LEU A 98 -2.73 3.98 5.22
N HIS A 99 -1.87 3.24 5.92
CA HIS A 99 -2.30 2.06 6.66
C HIS A 99 -3.25 2.43 7.82
N HIS A 100 -2.93 3.49 8.56
CA HIS A 100 -3.78 4.05 9.63
C HIS A 100 -5.15 4.47 9.10
N ALA A 101 -5.19 5.17 7.97
CA ALA A 101 -6.42 5.62 7.34
C ALA A 101 -7.34 4.46 6.96
N LEU A 102 -6.78 3.44 6.28
CA LEU A 102 -7.51 2.22 5.95
C LEU A 102 -8.00 1.49 7.19
N ARG A 103 -7.18 1.40 8.24
CA ARG A 103 -7.56 0.77 9.50
C ARG A 103 -8.71 1.53 10.18
N ARG A 104 -8.60 2.85 10.31
CA ARG A 104 -9.66 3.67 10.90
C ARG A 104 -10.98 3.55 10.16
N ARG A 105 -10.93 3.53 8.82
CA ARG A 105 -12.12 3.33 8.00
C ARG A 105 -12.74 1.94 8.24
N ALA A 106 -11.91 0.90 8.35
CA ALA A 106 -12.37 -0.46 8.62
C ALA A 106 -12.93 -0.61 10.06
N GLU A 107 -12.28 -0.02 11.06
CA GLU A 107 -12.73 -0.04 12.46
C GLU A 107 -14.08 0.67 12.66
N GLY A 108 -14.38 1.66 11.83
CA GLY A 108 -15.67 2.36 11.84
C GLY A 108 -16.81 1.64 11.13
N ASP A 109 -16.58 0.46 10.56
CA ASP A 109 -17.57 -0.29 9.80
C ASP A 109 -18.03 -1.54 10.60
N PRO A 110 -19.33 -1.62 11.00
CA PRO A 110 -19.82 -2.73 11.83
C PRO A 110 -19.78 -4.11 11.13
N ARG A 111 -19.64 -4.14 9.79
CA ARG A 111 -19.49 -5.37 9.01
C ARG A 111 -18.06 -5.90 8.99
N ILE A 112 -17.08 -5.15 9.51
CA ILE A 112 -15.67 -5.53 9.47
C ILE A 112 -15.19 -5.89 10.87
N VAL A 113 -14.75 -7.12 11.05
CA VAL A 113 -14.10 -7.58 12.28
C VAL A 113 -12.60 -7.68 12.04
N LEU A 114 -11.81 -6.88 12.75
CA LEU A 114 -10.35 -6.99 12.74
C LEU A 114 -9.90 -7.99 13.81
N SER A 115 -9.11 -8.97 13.42
CA SER A 115 -8.58 -10.04 14.30
C SER A 115 -7.04 -10.04 14.26
N PRO A 116 -6.37 -9.10 14.97
CA PRO A 116 -4.92 -9.10 15.11
C PRO A 116 -4.45 -10.28 15.98
N GLY A 117 -3.22 -10.75 15.74
CA GLY A 117 -2.65 -11.93 16.41
C GLY A 117 -3.17 -13.26 15.85
N ASN A 118 -3.94 -13.24 14.79
CA ASN A 118 -4.51 -14.43 14.15
C ASN A 118 -3.80 -14.69 12.82
N GLU A 119 -2.82 -15.59 12.81
CA GLU A 119 -2.09 -16.01 11.63
C GLU A 119 -2.80 -17.19 10.96
N ILE A 120 -3.27 -17.01 9.74
CA ILE A 120 -3.83 -18.07 8.91
C ILE A 120 -2.68 -18.83 8.23
N VAL A 121 -2.67 -20.15 8.40
CA VAL A 121 -1.58 -21.03 7.93
C VAL A 121 -2.02 -21.95 6.80
N GLY A 122 -3.33 -22.17 6.63
CA GLY A 122 -3.89 -23.03 5.61
C GLY A 122 -5.38 -22.79 5.41
N PHE A 123 -5.98 -23.52 4.49
CA PHE A 123 -7.42 -23.54 4.28
C PHE A 123 -7.87 -24.85 3.64
N ALA A 124 -9.13 -25.21 3.85
CA ALA A 124 -9.82 -26.29 3.14
C ALA A 124 -11.06 -25.76 2.46
N ASN A 125 -11.33 -26.22 1.23
CA ASN A 125 -12.56 -25.91 0.50
C ASN A 125 -13.51 -27.09 0.56
N ASP A 126 -14.81 -26.79 0.65
CA ASP A 126 -15.89 -27.73 0.43
C ASP A 126 -16.99 -27.09 -0.42
N PRO A 127 -18.05 -27.82 -0.84
CA PRO A 127 -19.13 -27.27 -1.67
C PRO A 127 -19.88 -26.10 -1.05
N GLU A 128 -19.79 -25.90 0.26
CA GLU A 128 -20.49 -24.86 1.01
C GLU A 128 -19.63 -23.64 1.32
N GLY A 129 -18.31 -23.69 1.09
CA GLY A 129 -17.42 -22.58 1.33
C GLY A 129 -15.96 -22.95 1.61
N VAL A 130 -15.32 -22.16 2.44
CA VAL A 130 -13.92 -22.32 2.81
C VAL A 130 -13.76 -22.25 4.31
N THR A 131 -12.93 -23.11 4.88
CA THR A 131 -12.48 -23.06 6.26
C THR A 131 -11.01 -22.65 6.29
N ALA A 132 -10.71 -21.50 6.86
CA ALA A 132 -9.35 -21.03 7.08
C ALA A 132 -8.85 -21.51 8.44
N GLU A 133 -7.60 -22.00 8.47
CA GLU A 133 -6.97 -22.59 9.65
C GLU A 133 -5.98 -21.60 10.26
N GLY A 134 -6.21 -21.21 11.52
CA GLY A 134 -5.31 -20.39 12.32
C GLY A 134 -4.16 -21.20 12.90
N MET A 135 -2.99 -20.58 13.09
CA MET A 135 -1.82 -21.21 13.73
C MET A 135 -2.11 -21.69 15.16
N ASN A 136 -3.05 -21.06 15.86
CA ASN A 136 -3.51 -21.42 17.20
C ASN A 136 -4.55 -22.56 17.22
N GLY A 137 -4.88 -23.14 16.06
CA GLY A 137 -5.89 -24.19 15.91
C GLY A 137 -7.33 -23.65 15.80
N GLU A 138 -7.53 -22.33 15.75
CA GLU A 138 -8.86 -21.77 15.46
C GLU A 138 -9.23 -21.97 13.99
N GLU A 139 -10.48 -22.26 13.75
CA GLU A 139 -11.05 -22.37 12.41
C GLU A 139 -12.03 -21.22 12.13
N HIS A 140 -11.93 -20.66 10.93
CA HIS A 140 -12.83 -19.61 10.47
C HIS A 140 -13.52 -20.05 9.19
N ARG A 141 -14.83 -20.30 9.28
CA ARG A 141 -15.64 -20.67 8.11
C ARG A 141 -16.20 -19.43 7.43
N ALA A 142 -16.14 -19.41 6.10
CA ALA A 142 -16.65 -18.34 5.26
C ALA A 142 -17.05 -18.88 3.88
N SER A 143 -17.80 -18.09 3.12
CA SER A 143 -18.09 -18.38 1.70
C SER A 143 -16.93 -18.08 0.77
N LEU A 144 -16.00 -17.21 1.18
CA LEU A 144 -14.82 -16.80 0.40
C LEU A 144 -13.64 -16.49 1.31
N LEU A 145 -12.45 -16.89 0.90
CA LEU A 145 -11.18 -16.48 1.49
C LEU A 145 -10.36 -15.65 0.49
N VAL A 146 -9.93 -14.46 0.90
CA VAL A 146 -9.03 -13.61 0.11
C VAL A 146 -7.65 -13.62 0.74
N ALA A 147 -6.68 -14.23 0.06
CA ALA A 147 -5.29 -14.26 0.49
C ALA A 147 -4.60 -12.91 0.20
N ALA A 148 -4.49 -12.06 1.23
CA ALA A 148 -3.84 -10.75 1.17
C ALA A 148 -2.55 -10.70 2.01
N ASP A 149 -1.88 -11.84 2.20
CA ASP A 149 -0.76 -12.10 3.09
C ASP A 149 0.62 -11.73 2.50
N GLY A 150 0.61 -11.07 1.33
CA GLY A 150 1.75 -10.34 0.77
C GLY A 150 2.83 -11.20 0.11
N LEU A 151 4.06 -10.68 0.12
CA LEU A 151 5.19 -11.30 -0.61
C LEU A 151 5.51 -12.70 -0.06
N TRP A 152 5.45 -12.89 1.25
CA TRP A 152 5.75 -14.13 1.94
C TRP A 152 4.50 -15.00 2.18
N SER A 153 3.53 -14.90 1.26
CA SER A 153 2.26 -15.60 1.32
C SER A 153 2.45 -17.12 1.48
N ARG A 154 1.87 -17.67 2.53
CA ARG A 154 1.80 -19.11 2.73
C ARG A 154 0.68 -19.74 1.91
N LEU A 155 -0.43 -19.02 1.78
CA LEU A 155 -1.60 -19.52 1.07
C LEU A 155 -1.40 -19.57 -0.45
N ARG A 156 -0.48 -18.77 -0.99
CA ARG A 156 -0.16 -18.75 -2.44
C ARG A 156 0.16 -20.13 -2.97
N THR A 157 1.04 -20.88 -2.29
CA THR A 157 1.44 -22.22 -2.72
C THR A 157 0.25 -23.16 -2.77
N GLN A 158 -0.63 -23.09 -1.78
CA GLN A 158 -1.82 -23.91 -1.72
C GLN A 158 -2.82 -23.54 -2.84
N ILE A 159 -2.99 -22.23 -3.12
CA ILE A 159 -3.87 -21.74 -4.19
C ILE A 159 -3.34 -22.10 -5.58
N SER A 160 -2.04 -21.95 -5.82
CA SER A 160 -1.44 -22.14 -7.15
C SER A 160 -1.08 -23.60 -7.46
N GLY A 161 -1.12 -24.49 -6.46
CA GLY A 161 -0.69 -25.88 -6.60
C GLY A 161 0.81 -26.06 -6.86
N SER A 162 1.60 -25.00 -6.80
CA SER A 162 3.05 -25.04 -7.01
C SER A 162 3.78 -24.17 -6.00
N ALA A 163 4.97 -24.58 -5.59
CA ALA A 163 5.85 -23.75 -4.78
C ALA A 163 6.22 -22.48 -5.57
N ALA A 164 5.61 -21.35 -5.24
CA ALA A 164 5.99 -20.07 -5.81
C ALA A 164 7.37 -19.69 -5.28
N SER A 165 8.42 -19.96 -6.06
CA SER A 165 9.76 -19.54 -5.71
C SER A 165 9.90 -18.03 -5.87
N LEU A 166 10.28 -17.36 -4.77
CA LEU A 166 10.71 -15.97 -4.82
C LEU A 166 12.11 -15.93 -5.41
N HIS A 167 12.27 -15.25 -6.54
CA HIS A 167 13.58 -15.09 -7.17
C HIS A 167 14.15 -13.71 -6.80
N PRO A 168 15.28 -13.65 -6.05
CA PRO A 168 15.99 -12.41 -5.83
C PRO A 168 16.47 -11.81 -7.16
N VAL A 169 16.11 -10.56 -7.42
CA VAL A 169 16.53 -9.85 -8.65
C VAL A 169 17.92 -9.21 -8.53
N GLY A 170 18.67 -9.49 -7.44
CA GLY A 170 20.01 -8.94 -7.21
C GLY A 170 20.05 -7.43 -6.98
N LYS A 171 18.92 -6.83 -6.59
CA LYS A 171 18.81 -5.39 -6.30
C LYS A 171 18.30 -5.16 -4.88
N THR A 172 18.82 -4.13 -4.24
CA THR A 172 18.42 -3.70 -2.90
C THR A 172 17.91 -2.27 -2.94
N ALA A 173 16.81 -1.98 -2.23
CA ALA A 173 16.29 -0.65 -2.05
C ALA A 173 16.54 -0.18 -0.61
N PHE A 174 17.30 0.89 -0.45
CA PHE A 174 17.43 1.61 0.81
C PHE A 174 16.34 2.67 0.88
N ARG A 175 15.71 2.82 2.05
CA ARG A 175 14.64 3.78 2.26
C ARG A 175 14.88 4.55 3.54
N SER A 176 14.66 5.85 3.49
CA SER A 176 14.77 6.75 4.63
C SER A 176 13.71 7.84 4.55
N VAL A 177 13.35 8.40 5.69
CA VAL A 177 12.52 9.59 5.81
C VAL A 177 13.33 10.63 6.57
N ALA A 178 13.41 11.84 6.03
CA ALA A 178 14.08 12.97 6.67
C ALA A 178 13.08 14.10 6.91
N GLY A 179 13.27 14.81 8.01
CA GLY A 179 12.49 16.03 8.26
C GLY A 179 12.84 17.10 7.20
N ALA A 180 11.84 17.85 6.73
CA ALA A 180 12.05 18.89 5.73
C ALA A 180 13.12 19.93 6.14
N ASN A 181 13.22 20.21 7.44
CA ASN A 181 14.20 21.14 7.99
C ASN A 181 15.65 20.63 7.94
N ALA A 182 15.85 19.33 7.73
CA ALA A 182 17.18 18.71 7.62
C ALA A 182 17.66 18.63 6.16
N LEU A 183 16.83 19.01 5.19
CA LEU A 183 17.17 18.95 3.78
C LEU A 183 17.85 20.25 3.32
N PRO A 184 18.91 20.17 2.48
CA PRO A 184 19.39 21.29 1.72
C PRO A 184 18.26 21.92 0.89
N ARG A 185 18.30 23.25 0.73
CA ARG A 185 17.25 24.00 0.00
C ARG A 185 17.06 23.49 -1.44
N GLU A 186 18.11 23.02 -2.06
CA GLU A 186 18.12 22.47 -3.43
C GLU A 186 17.31 21.17 -3.55
N LEU A 187 17.14 20.43 -2.45
CA LEU A 187 16.36 19.20 -2.38
C LEU A 187 14.96 19.43 -1.81
N ALA A 188 14.72 20.58 -1.19
CA ALA A 188 13.42 20.94 -0.61
C ALA A 188 12.49 21.51 -1.68
N SER A 189 11.94 20.66 -2.52
CA SER A 189 10.99 21.04 -3.57
C SER A 189 9.68 20.28 -3.45
N ASN A 190 8.60 20.83 -3.99
CA ASN A 190 7.31 20.14 -4.12
C ASN A 190 7.25 19.29 -5.40
N ALA A 191 8.30 18.49 -5.66
CA ALA A 191 8.36 17.62 -6.82
C ALA A 191 8.85 16.22 -6.44
N VAL A 192 8.52 15.25 -7.28
CA VAL A 192 9.16 13.93 -7.27
C VAL A 192 10.42 14.01 -8.12
N HIS A 193 11.56 13.70 -7.56
CA HIS A 193 12.84 13.66 -8.28
C HIS A 193 13.34 12.24 -8.43
N ILE A 194 13.76 11.89 -9.65
CA ILE A 194 14.37 10.61 -9.99
C ILE A 194 15.77 10.90 -10.54
N TRP A 195 16.80 10.37 -9.88
CA TRP A 195 18.20 10.52 -10.25
C TRP A 195 18.70 9.22 -10.84
N LEU A 196 19.04 9.20 -12.11
CA LEU A 196 19.46 8.02 -12.84
C LEU A 196 20.97 7.97 -12.96
N THR A 197 21.57 6.82 -12.60
CA THR A 197 22.99 6.51 -12.83
C THR A 197 23.14 5.15 -13.50
N ALA A 198 24.34 4.80 -13.93
CA ALA A 198 24.59 3.53 -14.64
C ALA A 198 24.21 2.25 -13.87
N GLY A 199 24.29 2.26 -12.54
CA GLY A 199 24.05 1.06 -11.73
C GLY A 199 23.00 1.23 -10.63
N ALA A 200 22.51 2.45 -10.42
CA ALA A 200 21.58 2.77 -9.36
C ALA A 200 20.66 3.92 -9.77
N HIS A 201 19.58 4.09 -9.02
CA HIS A 201 18.80 5.32 -9.07
C HIS A 201 18.38 5.72 -7.64
N ALA A 202 18.22 7.01 -7.43
CA ALA A 202 17.64 7.55 -6.22
C ALA A 202 16.31 8.24 -6.54
N VAL A 203 15.37 8.17 -5.62
CA VAL A 203 14.08 8.84 -5.74
C VAL A 203 13.80 9.56 -4.43
N HIS A 204 13.49 10.85 -4.50
CA HIS A 204 13.00 11.58 -3.34
C HIS A 204 11.77 12.42 -3.69
N TYR A 205 10.94 12.66 -2.69
CA TYR A 205 9.67 13.38 -2.83
C TYR A 205 9.20 13.93 -1.47
N PRO A 206 8.37 14.96 -1.44
CA PRO A 206 7.81 15.50 -0.21
C PRO A 206 6.88 14.53 0.50
#